data_4fb14859d988de7c51e5871d323ab0a8
#
_entry.id   4fb14859d988de7c51e5871d323ab0a8
#
_cell.length_a   1.000
_cell.length_b   1.000
_cell.length_c   1.000
_cell.angle_alpha   90.00
_cell.angle_beta   90.00
_cell.angle_gamma   90.00
#
_symmetry.space_group_name_H-M   'P 1'
#
loop_
_entity.id
_entity.type
_entity.pdbx_description
1 polymer ?
#
loop_
_entity_poly.entity_id
_entity_poly.type
_entity_poly.pdbx_seq_one_letter_code
_entity_poly.pdbx_strand_id
1 'polypeptide(L)'
;MDPDGWLADTRTSYDTVAASYADHVRDELAGRPYLRAALALFADLVHRSGGGPVVDAGCGPGHITAHLSGLGLDAAGIDLAPGMVEVARRDHPHLRFTVGSMTDLDLADGSVAGLLASWSLIHVPDDAVPAVLGQFHRVLRPGGLLLLGFHVGEGSRHKTEGYGGHPMNVQVHRRLPGQVAAWLDGAGFTVEAQLLLDPADPRPGAVLFARCRP
;
A
#
# COMPACT_ATOMS: atom_id res chain seq x y z
N MET A 1 6.09 -14.53 -22.06
CA MET A 1 5.28 -13.48 -21.39
C MET A 1 6.28 -12.54 -20.77
N ASP A 2 6.18 -11.25 -21.01
CA ASP A 2 7.09 -10.25 -20.44
C ASP A 2 6.93 -10.32 -18.90
N PRO A 3 7.98 -10.65 -18.14
CA PRO A 3 7.89 -10.77 -16.69
C PRO A 3 7.49 -9.45 -16.00
N ASP A 4 7.71 -8.32 -16.67
CA ASP A 4 7.40 -6.97 -16.16
C ASP A 4 6.15 -6.35 -16.79
N GLY A 5 5.47 -7.07 -17.68
CA GLY A 5 4.27 -6.58 -18.39
C GLY A 5 3.15 -6.14 -17.44
N TRP A 6 3.03 -6.79 -16.27
CA TRP A 6 2.06 -6.42 -15.25
C TRP A 6 2.27 -5.02 -14.67
N LEU A 7 3.52 -4.54 -14.60
CA LEU A 7 3.82 -3.16 -14.17
C LEU A 7 3.27 -2.14 -15.17
N ALA A 8 3.53 -2.35 -16.46
CA ALA A 8 3.05 -1.48 -17.52
C ALA A 8 1.51 -1.48 -17.57
N ASP A 9 0.88 -2.65 -17.46
CA ASP A 9 -0.57 -2.81 -17.43
C ASP A 9 -1.18 -2.11 -16.22
N THR A 10 -0.59 -2.29 -15.03
CA THR A 10 -1.04 -1.64 -13.79
C THR A 10 -0.93 -0.12 -13.92
N ARG A 11 0.21 0.38 -14.38
CA ARG A 11 0.45 1.82 -14.58
C ARG A 11 -0.60 2.42 -15.52
N THR A 12 -0.75 1.85 -16.71
CA THR A 12 -1.70 2.33 -17.73
C THR A 12 -3.13 2.31 -17.23
N SER A 13 -3.52 1.24 -16.52
CA SER A 13 -4.86 1.09 -15.97
C SER A 13 -5.17 2.18 -14.94
N TYR A 14 -4.24 2.41 -14.00
CA TYR A 14 -4.44 3.41 -12.95
C TYR A 14 -4.28 4.86 -13.45
N ASP A 15 -3.48 5.10 -14.48
CA ASP A 15 -3.46 6.39 -15.19
C ASP A 15 -4.83 6.69 -15.81
N THR A 16 -5.43 5.69 -16.47
CA THR A 16 -6.74 5.83 -17.12
C THR A 16 -7.86 6.18 -16.14
N VAL A 17 -7.84 5.60 -14.94
CA VAL A 17 -8.94 5.76 -13.97
C VAL A 17 -8.65 6.79 -12.86
N ALA A 18 -7.53 7.51 -12.91
CA ALA A 18 -7.04 8.31 -11.78
C ALA A 18 -8.11 9.26 -11.20
N ALA A 19 -8.79 10.03 -12.05
CA ALA A 19 -9.81 10.98 -11.58
C ALA A 19 -11.04 10.28 -11.00
N SER A 20 -11.59 9.29 -11.70
CA SER A 20 -12.77 8.55 -11.23
C SER A 20 -12.48 7.66 -10.01
N TYR A 21 -11.25 7.15 -9.89
CA TYR A 21 -10.82 6.45 -8.69
C TYR A 21 -10.73 7.39 -7.48
N ALA A 22 -10.18 8.60 -7.67
CA ALA A 22 -10.11 9.60 -6.60
C ALA A 22 -11.51 9.96 -6.07
N ASP A 23 -12.49 10.15 -6.96
CA ASP A 23 -13.86 10.38 -6.55
C ASP A 23 -14.46 9.19 -5.79
N HIS A 24 -14.14 7.96 -6.23
CA HIS A 24 -14.61 6.73 -5.59
C HIS A 24 -14.08 6.56 -4.16
N VAL A 25 -12.81 6.91 -3.88
CA VAL A 25 -12.19 6.72 -2.56
C VAL A 25 -12.25 7.95 -1.65
N ARG A 26 -12.81 9.07 -2.12
CA ARG A 26 -12.87 10.35 -1.40
C ARG A 26 -13.34 10.21 0.04
N ASP A 27 -14.42 9.45 0.25
CA ASP A 27 -15.04 9.25 1.56
C ASP A 27 -14.81 7.82 2.09
N GLU A 28 -13.91 7.06 1.51
CA GLU A 28 -13.68 5.65 1.86
C GLU A 28 -13.43 5.48 3.36
N LEU A 29 -12.53 6.26 3.93
CA LEU A 29 -12.17 6.16 5.34
C LEU A 29 -13.32 6.50 6.28
N ALA A 30 -14.27 7.36 5.87
CA ALA A 30 -15.44 7.68 6.70
C ALA A 30 -16.28 6.44 6.98
N GLY A 31 -16.43 5.57 5.98
CA GLY A 31 -17.19 4.31 6.07
C GLY A 31 -16.40 3.12 6.63
N ARG A 32 -15.09 3.25 6.92
CA ARG A 32 -14.22 2.13 7.32
C ARG A 32 -13.59 2.32 8.70
N PRO A 33 -14.37 2.21 9.80
CA PRO A 33 -13.88 2.51 11.16
C PRO A 33 -12.70 1.62 11.59
N TYR A 34 -12.69 0.34 11.21
CA TYR A 34 -11.60 -0.58 11.53
C TYR A 34 -10.29 -0.23 10.79
N LEU A 35 -10.37 0.19 9.53
CA LEU A 35 -9.19 0.67 8.81
C LEU A 35 -8.66 1.97 9.43
N ARG A 36 -9.54 2.93 9.77
CA ARG A 36 -9.12 4.15 10.49
C ARG A 36 -8.43 3.84 11.81
N ALA A 37 -8.96 2.88 12.59
CA ALA A 37 -8.35 2.45 13.84
C ALA A 37 -6.98 1.81 13.61
N ALA A 38 -6.81 1.00 12.56
CA ALA A 38 -5.53 0.42 12.17
C ALA A 38 -4.50 1.50 11.78
N LEU A 39 -4.92 2.51 11.01
CA LEU A 39 -4.05 3.63 10.64
C LEU A 39 -3.66 4.49 11.85
N ALA A 40 -4.59 4.73 12.79
CA ALA A 40 -4.30 5.43 14.03
C ALA A 40 -3.32 4.65 14.93
N LEU A 41 -3.50 3.32 15.03
CA LEU A 41 -2.56 2.47 15.74
C LEU A 41 -1.17 2.49 15.09
N PHE A 42 -1.12 2.43 13.74
CA PHE A 42 0.14 2.54 13.02
C PHE A 42 0.85 3.87 13.35
N ALA A 43 0.12 4.98 13.35
CA ALA A 43 0.68 6.28 13.69
C ALA A 43 1.22 6.33 15.15
N ASP A 44 0.45 5.81 16.12
CA ASP A 44 0.89 5.73 17.52
C ASP A 44 2.16 4.88 17.67
N LEU A 45 2.24 3.73 17.01
CA LEU A 45 3.40 2.86 17.03
C LEU A 45 4.65 3.49 16.41
N VAL A 46 4.50 4.24 15.30
CA VAL A 46 5.61 4.99 14.67
C VAL A 46 6.09 6.09 15.62
N HIS A 47 5.19 6.87 16.24
CA HIS A 47 5.55 7.89 17.21
C HIS A 47 6.30 7.30 18.41
N ARG A 48 5.80 6.21 19.00
CA ARG A 48 6.45 5.50 20.13
C ARG A 48 7.82 4.94 19.78
N SER A 49 8.06 4.63 18.52
CA SER A 49 9.36 4.16 18.00
C SER A 49 10.34 5.31 17.68
N GLY A 50 10.03 6.55 18.11
CA GLY A 50 10.87 7.73 17.91
C GLY A 50 10.52 8.57 16.68
N GLY A 51 9.38 8.30 16.04
CA GLY A 51 8.92 9.05 14.86
C GLY A 51 9.85 8.94 13.64
N GLY A 52 9.68 9.83 12.67
CA GLY A 52 10.48 9.92 11.46
C GLY A 52 9.64 9.77 10.18
N PRO A 53 10.29 9.80 8.99
CA PRO A 53 9.59 9.75 7.72
C PRO A 53 8.75 8.47 7.55
N VAL A 54 7.57 8.63 6.96
CA VAL A 54 6.66 7.52 6.62
C VAL A 54 6.36 7.57 5.13
N VAL A 55 6.37 6.41 4.48
CA VAL A 55 6.07 6.27 3.05
C VAL A 55 4.82 5.42 2.85
N ASP A 56 3.89 5.95 2.06
CA ASP A 56 2.71 5.25 1.54
C ASP A 56 3.03 4.76 0.12
N ALA A 57 3.32 3.46 -0.02
CA ALA A 57 3.74 2.81 -1.26
C ALA A 57 2.51 2.30 -2.04
N GLY A 58 2.26 2.89 -3.21
CA GLY A 58 1.01 2.75 -3.95
C GLY A 58 -0.08 3.64 -3.36
N CYS A 59 0.26 4.92 -3.14
CA CYS A 59 -0.58 5.89 -2.42
C CYS A 59 -1.85 6.30 -3.20
N GLY A 60 -1.94 5.98 -4.50
CA GLY A 60 -3.04 6.40 -5.36
C GLY A 60 -3.23 7.93 -5.33
N PRO A 61 -4.48 8.42 -5.16
CA PRO A 61 -4.77 9.85 -5.11
C PRO A 61 -4.40 10.52 -3.77
N GLY A 62 -3.67 9.83 -2.87
CA GLY A 62 -3.08 10.40 -1.67
C GLY A 62 -4.00 10.52 -0.44
N HIS A 63 -5.22 10.00 -0.49
CA HIS A 63 -6.20 10.13 0.62
C HIS A 63 -5.74 9.46 1.92
N ILE A 64 -5.05 8.29 1.84
CA ILE A 64 -4.45 7.61 3.01
C ILE A 64 -3.24 8.40 3.49
N THR A 65 -2.35 8.83 2.58
CA THR A 65 -1.19 9.67 2.92
C THR A 65 -1.62 10.95 3.68
N ALA A 66 -2.68 11.61 3.20
CA ALA A 66 -3.25 12.80 3.84
C ALA A 66 -3.82 12.48 5.23
N HIS A 67 -4.49 11.35 5.38
CA HIS A 67 -4.98 10.90 6.69
C HIS A 67 -3.82 10.65 7.67
N LEU A 68 -2.74 9.98 7.24
CA LEU A 68 -1.54 9.77 8.07
C LEU A 68 -0.88 11.08 8.48
N SER A 69 -0.79 12.06 7.56
CA SER A 69 -0.31 13.41 7.89
C SER A 69 -1.22 14.10 8.91
N GLY A 70 -2.54 13.96 8.79
CA GLY A 70 -3.51 14.43 9.78
C GLY A 70 -3.36 13.78 11.17
N LEU A 71 -2.78 12.58 11.24
CA LEU A 71 -2.41 11.91 12.50
C LEU A 71 -1.02 12.34 13.02
N GLY A 72 -0.39 13.34 12.40
CA GLY A 72 0.89 13.92 12.83
C GLY A 72 2.14 13.22 12.30
N LEU A 73 2.00 12.31 11.31
CA LEU A 73 3.15 11.65 10.69
C LEU A 73 3.77 12.54 9.58
N ASP A 74 5.09 12.49 9.43
CA ASP A 74 5.81 13.03 8.26
C ASP A 74 5.63 12.08 7.07
N ALA A 75 4.43 12.11 6.48
CA ALA A 75 4.01 11.17 5.45
C ALA A 75 4.29 11.70 4.03
N ALA A 76 4.77 10.81 3.16
CA ALA A 76 4.92 11.03 1.72
C ALA A 76 4.37 9.84 0.94
N GLY A 77 3.88 10.08 -0.28
CA GLY A 77 3.31 9.03 -1.12
C GLY A 77 4.19 8.72 -2.33
N ILE A 78 4.23 7.45 -2.71
CA ILE A 78 4.83 6.96 -3.96
C ILE A 78 3.78 6.16 -4.70
N ASP A 79 3.57 6.45 -5.99
CA ASP A 79 2.67 5.65 -6.82
C ASP A 79 3.28 5.39 -8.20
N LEU A 80 2.97 4.24 -8.77
CA LEU A 80 3.45 3.81 -10.08
C LEU A 80 2.84 4.66 -11.22
N ALA A 81 1.58 5.10 -11.05
CA ALA A 81 0.81 5.81 -12.06
C ALA A 81 0.98 7.34 -11.95
N PRO A 82 1.57 8.02 -12.96
CA PRO A 82 1.71 9.47 -12.98
C PRO A 82 0.39 10.22 -12.76
N GLY A 83 -0.71 9.75 -13.35
CA GLY A 83 -2.03 10.34 -13.19
C GLY A 83 -2.53 10.32 -11.74
N MET A 84 -2.23 9.24 -10.98
CA MET A 84 -2.53 9.20 -9.54
C MET A 84 -1.73 10.26 -8.77
N VAL A 85 -0.44 10.38 -9.07
CA VAL A 85 0.44 11.37 -8.42
C VAL A 85 0.01 12.80 -8.76
N GLU A 86 -0.44 13.05 -9.99
CA GLU A 86 -0.98 14.36 -10.38
C GLU A 86 -2.23 14.73 -9.56
N VAL A 87 -3.16 13.79 -9.43
CA VAL A 87 -4.36 13.95 -8.59
C VAL A 87 -3.96 14.19 -7.13
N ALA A 88 -3.06 13.37 -6.58
CA ALA A 88 -2.60 13.49 -5.21
C ALA A 88 -1.99 14.87 -4.91
N ARG A 89 -1.14 15.39 -5.81
CA ARG A 89 -0.53 16.73 -5.70
C ARG A 89 -1.55 17.86 -5.80
N ARG A 90 -2.57 17.70 -6.67
CA ARG A 90 -3.64 18.67 -6.81
C ARG A 90 -4.50 18.75 -5.53
N ASP A 91 -4.87 17.59 -4.99
CA ASP A 91 -5.82 17.50 -3.87
C ASP A 91 -5.13 17.70 -2.50
N HIS A 92 -3.82 17.42 -2.42
CA HIS A 92 -3.02 17.53 -1.19
C HIS A 92 -1.69 18.27 -1.44
N PRO A 93 -1.73 19.57 -1.87
CA PRO A 93 -0.55 20.31 -2.35
C PRO A 93 0.52 20.54 -1.28
N HIS A 94 0.20 20.33 -0.01
CA HIS A 94 1.13 20.46 1.12
C HIS A 94 1.92 19.18 1.41
N LEU A 95 1.61 18.07 0.73
CA LEU A 95 2.28 16.78 0.89
C LEU A 95 3.21 16.48 -0.28
N ARG A 96 4.13 15.55 -0.06
CA ARG A 96 5.08 15.11 -1.07
C ARG A 96 4.59 13.84 -1.72
N PHE A 97 4.51 13.85 -3.07
CA PHE A 97 4.16 12.69 -3.87
C PHE A 97 5.14 12.53 -5.02
N THR A 98 5.61 11.31 -5.26
CA THR A 98 6.54 10.98 -6.33
C THR A 98 6.03 9.80 -7.17
N VAL A 99 6.33 9.83 -8.46
CA VAL A 99 6.12 8.66 -9.32
C VAL A 99 7.25 7.67 -9.07
N GLY A 100 6.91 6.42 -8.76
CA GLY A 100 7.90 5.39 -8.48
C GLY A 100 7.27 4.01 -8.33
N SER A 101 8.08 2.97 -8.42
CA SER A 101 7.65 1.58 -8.26
C SER A 101 8.05 1.05 -6.89
N MET A 102 7.18 0.26 -6.27
CA MET A 102 7.52 -0.49 -5.05
C MET A 102 8.52 -1.64 -5.32
N THR A 103 8.75 -1.98 -6.59
CA THR A 103 9.78 -2.96 -6.98
C THR A 103 11.19 -2.36 -6.98
N ASP A 104 11.29 -1.02 -7.02
CA ASP A 104 12.57 -0.29 -7.01
C ASP A 104 12.32 1.10 -6.38
N LEU A 105 12.37 1.15 -5.05
CA LEU A 105 12.13 2.38 -4.29
C LEU A 105 13.37 3.28 -4.32
N ASP A 106 13.23 4.47 -4.90
CA ASP A 106 14.28 5.52 -4.89
C ASP A 106 14.34 6.19 -3.49
N LEU A 107 14.74 5.42 -2.50
CA LEU A 107 14.91 5.81 -1.11
C LEU A 107 16.20 5.19 -0.57
N ALA A 108 16.89 5.93 0.28
CA ALA A 108 18.11 5.42 0.94
C ALA A 108 17.76 4.29 1.92
N ASP A 109 18.72 3.37 2.13
CA ASP A 109 18.60 2.28 3.08
C ASP A 109 18.38 2.82 4.49
N GLY A 110 17.44 2.20 5.22
CA GLY A 110 17.13 2.56 6.60
C GLY A 110 16.61 3.99 6.82
N SER A 111 16.13 4.66 5.75
CA SER A 111 15.76 6.08 5.80
C SER A 111 14.36 6.35 6.32
N VAL A 112 13.47 5.34 6.38
CA VAL A 112 12.07 5.53 6.81
C VAL A 112 11.77 4.82 8.13
N ALA A 113 10.93 5.46 8.95
CA ALA A 113 10.48 4.93 10.23
C ALA A 113 9.27 4.02 10.09
N GLY A 114 8.47 4.24 9.04
CA GLY A 114 7.28 3.45 8.74
C GLY A 114 7.00 3.40 7.26
N LEU A 115 6.46 2.28 6.81
CA LEU A 115 6.01 2.07 5.43
C LEU A 115 4.59 1.49 5.45
N LEU A 116 3.73 2.02 4.61
CA LEU A 116 2.39 1.53 4.38
C LEU A 116 2.27 1.03 2.94
N ALA A 117 1.59 -0.09 2.72
CA ALA A 117 1.12 -0.54 1.41
C ALA A 117 -0.34 -0.99 1.55
N SER A 118 -1.26 -0.03 1.36
CA SER A 118 -2.70 -0.20 1.57
C SER A 118 -3.38 -0.60 0.27
N TRP A 119 -3.73 -1.88 0.13
CA TRP A 119 -4.34 -2.45 -1.09
C TRP A 119 -3.58 -2.14 -2.39
N SER A 120 -2.26 -1.96 -2.30
CA SER A 120 -1.38 -1.73 -3.45
C SER A 120 -0.58 -2.98 -3.84
N LEU A 121 -0.11 -3.77 -2.86
CA LEU A 121 0.59 -5.04 -3.11
C LEU A 121 -0.30 -6.09 -3.82
N ILE A 122 -1.62 -5.89 -3.85
CA ILE A 122 -2.58 -6.79 -4.50
C ILE A 122 -2.41 -6.90 -6.01
N HIS A 123 -1.66 -6.01 -6.65
CA HIS A 123 -1.37 -6.05 -8.09
C HIS A 123 -0.04 -6.72 -8.41
N VAL A 124 0.79 -6.98 -7.41
CA VAL A 124 2.09 -7.63 -7.57
C VAL A 124 1.89 -9.14 -7.69
N PRO A 125 2.42 -9.83 -8.72
CA PRO A 125 2.38 -11.29 -8.81
C PRO A 125 3.11 -11.94 -7.62
N ASP A 126 2.69 -13.16 -7.24
CA ASP A 126 3.20 -13.84 -6.05
C ASP A 126 4.72 -14.08 -6.09
N ASP A 127 5.27 -14.36 -7.26
CA ASP A 127 6.71 -14.56 -7.50
C ASP A 127 7.53 -13.26 -7.36
N ALA A 128 6.90 -12.09 -7.55
CA ALA A 128 7.55 -10.79 -7.39
C ALA A 128 7.41 -10.21 -5.96
N VAL A 129 6.48 -10.72 -5.15
CA VAL A 129 6.25 -10.21 -3.77
C VAL A 129 7.51 -10.27 -2.90
N PRO A 130 8.32 -11.35 -2.89
CA PRO A 130 9.53 -11.38 -2.06
C PRO A 130 10.53 -10.26 -2.39
N ALA A 131 10.67 -9.90 -3.67
CA ALA A 131 11.55 -8.81 -4.09
C ALA A 131 11.01 -7.44 -3.61
N VAL A 132 9.71 -7.21 -3.71
CA VAL A 132 9.05 -6.00 -3.17
C VAL A 132 9.22 -5.90 -1.66
N LEU A 133 9.00 -6.98 -0.92
CA LEU A 133 9.21 -6.98 0.52
C LEU A 133 10.68 -6.76 0.90
N GLY A 134 11.64 -7.23 0.07
CA GLY A 134 13.05 -6.90 0.20
C GLY A 134 13.33 -5.40 0.05
N GLN A 135 12.66 -4.70 -0.89
CA GLN A 135 12.74 -3.25 -1.01
C GLN A 135 12.16 -2.54 0.24
N PHE A 136 11.03 -3.03 0.76
CA PHE A 136 10.43 -2.47 1.99
C PHE A 136 11.37 -2.65 3.19
N HIS A 137 12.00 -3.83 3.32
CA HIS A 137 12.98 -4.09 4.37
C HIS A 137 14.20 -3.18 4.24
N ARG A 138 14.73 -3.01 3.02
CA ARG A 138 15.90 -2.17 2.76
C ARG A 138 15.70 -0.72 3.18
N VAL A 139 14.56 -0.13 2.83
CA VAL A 139 14.31 1.30 3.11
C VAL A 139 13.87 1.57 4.55
N LEU A 140 13.27 0.59 5.22
CA LEU A 140 12.90 0.71 6.63
C LEU A 140 14.14 0.63 7.52
N ARG A 141 14.21 1.52 8.51
CA ARG A 141 15.24 1.40 9.55
C ARG A 141 15.02 0.14 10.39
N PRO A 142 16.05 -0.40 11.06
CA PRO A 142 15.86 -1.46 12.05
C PRO A 142 14.81 -1.05 13.10
N GLY A 143 13.84 -1.95 13.35
CA GLY A 143 12.69 -1.67 14.21
C GLY A 143 11.61 -0.77 13.56
N GLY A 144 11.76 -0.36 12.31
CA GLY A 144 10.73 0.36 11.56
C GLY A 144 9.47 -0.47 11.34
N LEU A 145 8.34 0.18 11.15
CA LEU A 145 7.04 -0.45 11.11
C LEU A 145 6.50 -0.54 9.67
N LEU A 146 6.07 -1.73 9.28
CA LEU A 146 5.34 -1.99 8.04
C LEU A 146 3.87 -2.26 8.32
N LEU A 147 2.96 -1.64 7.56
CA LEU A 147 1.54 -1.98 7.54
C LEU A 147 1.15 -2.41 6.12
N LEU A 148 0.64 -3.63 5.98
CA LEU A 148 0.12 -4.16 4.72
C LEU A 148 -1.39 -4.36 4.79
N GLY A 149 -2.13 -3.78 3.83
CA GLY A 149 -3.55 -4.05 3.60
C GLY A 149 -3.76 -4.83 2.30
N PHE A 150 -4.57 -5.90 2.33
CA PHE A 150 -4.82 -6.74 1.16
C PHE A 150 -6.15 -7.48 1.21
N HIS A 151 -6.58 -8.04 0.08
CA HIS A 151 -7.76 -8.89 -0.02
C HIS A 151 -7.45 -10.32 0.44
N VAL A 152 -8.29 -10.87 1.31
CA VAL A 152 -8.16 -12.25 1.80
C VAL A 152 -8.83 -13.23 0.85
N GLY A 153 -8.19 -14.38 0.65
CA GLY A 153 -8.68 -15.49 -0.18
C GLY A 153 -7.56 -16.13 -0.99
N GLU A 154 -7.95 -16.90 -1.99
CA GLU A 154 -7.02 -17.59 -2.89
C GLU A 154 -7.20 -17.13 -4.33
N GLY A 155 -6.13 -17.25 -5.13
CA GLY A 155 -6.10 -16.95 -6.55
C GLY A 155 -6.13 -15.48 -6.89
N SER A 156 -6.40 -15.17 -8.15
CA SER A 156 -6.46 -13.81 -8.67
C SER A 156 -7.69 -13.61 -9.54
N ARG A 157 -8.09 -12.35 -9.69
CA ARG A 157 -9.15 -11.94 -10.59
C ARG A 157 -8.61 -10.92 -11.58
N HIS A 158 -8.79 -11.16 -12.86
CA HIS A 158 -8.53 -10.18 -13.91
C HIS A 158 -9.62 -9.10 -13.88
N LYS A 159 -9.22 -7.86 -13.65
CA LYS A 159 -10.11 -6.69 -13.68
C LYS A 159 -9.92 -5.97 -15.00
N THR A 160 -10.96 -6.00 -15.84
CA THR A 160 -10.97 -5.42 -17.19
C THR A 160 -11.69 -4.09 -17.27
N GLU A 161 -12.45 -3.76 -16.22
CA GLU A 161 -13.19 -2.49 -16.11
C GLU A 161 -13.12 -1.99 -14.67
N GLY A 162 -13.02 -0.69 -14.49
CA GLY A 162 -12.97 -0.06 -13.19
C GLY A 162 -13.68 1.29 -13.17
N TYR A 163 -13.72 1.86 -12.05
CA TYR A 163 -14.10 3.19 -11.61
C TYR A 163 -14.59 4.14 -12.72
N GLY A 164 -15.91 4.24 -12.87
CA GLY A 164 -16.54 5.04 -13.95
C GLY A 164 -16.70 4.31 -15.29
N GLY A 165 -16.51 2.98 -15.35
CA GLY A 165 -16.66 2.18 -16.58
C GLY A 165 -15.44 2.26 -17.50
N HIS A 166 -14.31 2.75 -17.02
CA HIS A 166 -13.09 2.84 -17.83
C HIS A 166 -12.38 1.49 -17.97
N PRO A 167 -11.71 1.23 -19.12
CA PRO A 167 -10.98 -0.01 -19.33
C PRO A 167 -9.78 -0.11 -18.38
N MET A 168 -9.56 -1.31 -17.88
CA MET A 168 -8.40 -1.69 -17.06
C MET A 168 -7.85 -3.03 -17.54
N ASN A 169 -6.57 -3.30 -17.23
CA ASN A 169 -5.93 -4.58 -17.46
C ASN A 169 -5.04 -4.91 -16.25
N VAL A 170 -5.66 -5.29 -15.12
CA VAL A 170 -4.90 -5.59 -13.90
C VAL A 170 -5.34 -6.90 -13.27
N GLN A 171 -4.39 -7.63 -12.71
CA GLN A 171 -4.69 -8.74 -11.82
C GLN A 171 -4.89 -8.20 -10.39
N VAL A 172 -5.90 -8.74 -9.71
CA VAL A 172 -6.15 -8.49 -8.29
C VAL A 172 -5.97 -9.80 -7.56
N HIS A 173 -4.83 -9.93 -6.89
CA HIS A 173 -4.48 -11.13 -6.14
C HIS A 173 -5.16 -11.12 -4.77
N ARG A 174 -5.67 -12.28 -4.37
CA ARG A 174 -6.12 -12.55 -3.00
C ARG A 174 -5.09 -13.45 -2.33
N ARG A 175 -4.88 -13.23 -1.03
CA ARG A 175 -3.85 -13.98 -0.29
C ARG A 175 -4.35 -14.37 1.08
N LEU A 176 -3.99 -15.57 1.52
CA LEU A 176 -4.25 -15.96 2.90
C LEU A 176 -3.27 -15.21 3.83
N PRO A 177 -3.72 -14.72 4.99
CA PRO A 177 -2.85 -14.01 5.93
C PRO A 177 -1.61 -14.80 6.34
N GLY A 178 -1.71 -16.13 6.47
CA GLY A 178 -0.57 -16.99 6.76
C GLY A 178 0.48 -17.02 5.64
N GLN A 179 0.05 -16.94 4.38
CA GLN A 179 0.97 -16.85 3.22
C GLN A 179 1.74 -15.52 3.26
N VAL A 180 1.04 -14.40 3.48
CA VAL A 180 1.68 -13.08 3.56
C VAL A 180 2.63 -13.02 4.76
N ALA A 181 2.24 -13.58 5.92
CA ALA A 181 3.10 -13.66 7.10
C ALA A 181 4.38 -14.48 6.85
N ALA A 182 4.31 -15.58 6.09
CA ALA A 182 5.48 -16.37 5.71
C ALA A 182 6.44 -15.60 4.79
N TRP A 183 5.91 -14.84 3.82
CA TRP A 183 6.74 -13.97 2.99
C TRP A 183 7.40 -12.84 3.77
N LEU A 184 6.66 -12.24 4.71
CA LEU A 184 7.20 -11.21 5.61
C LEU A 184 8.35 -11.77 6.47
N ASP A 185 8.16 -12.96 7.05
CA ASP A 185 9.22 -13.60 7.83
C ASP A 185 10.47 -13.87 7.00
N GLY A 186 10.29 -14.42 5.78
CA GLY A 186 11.39 -14.65 4.82
C GLY A 186 12.09 -13.38 4.36
N ALA A 187 11.39 -12.23 4.37
CA ALA A 187 11.94 -10.93 3.99
C ALA A 187 12.54 -10.13 5.18
N GLY A 188 12.65 -10.71 6.37
CA GLY A 188 13.27 -10.04 7.52
C GLY A 188 12.29 -9.26 8.40
N PHE A 189 10.99 -9.55 8.35
CA PHE A 189 10.00 -8.94 9.22
C PHE A 189 9.49 -9.89 10.31
N THR A 190 9.03 -9.32 11.42
CA THR A 190 8.24 -10.02 12.43
C THR A 190 6.82 -9.46 12.41
N VAL A 191 5.81 -10.30 12.15
CA VAL A 191 4.41 -9.91 12.25
C VAL A 191 4.03 -9.78 13.72
N GLU A 192 3.59 -8.59 14.13
CA GLU A 192 3.22 -8.27 15.53
C GLU A 192 1.71 -8.35 15.75
N ALA A 193 0.91 -8.00 14.73
CA ALA A 193 -0.55 -8.03 14.83
C ALA A 193 -1.20 -8.25 13.47
N GLN A 194 -2.41 -8.81 13.52
CA GLN A 194 -3.26 -9.03 12.35
C GLN A 194 -4.68 -8.62 12.68
N LEU A 195 -5.31 -7.91 11.76
CA LEU A 195 -6.73 -7.55 11.80
C LEU A 195 -7.42 -8.11 10.55
N LEU A 196 -8.43 -8.93 10.75
CA LEU A 196 -9.31 -9.42 9.68
C LEU A 196 -10.50 -8.46 9.57
N LEU A 197 -10.68 -7.89 8.39
CA LEU A 197 -11.74 -6.92 8.10
C LEU A 197 -12.89 -7.60 7.39
N ASP A 198 -14.11 -7.34 7.86
CA ASP A 198 -15.36 -7.80 7.25
C ASP A 198 -15.33 -9.30 6.88
N PRO A 199 -15.06 -10.21 7.84
CA PRO A 199 -14.82 -11.63 7.55
C PRO A 199 -16.03 -12.35 6.92
N ALA A 200 -17.23 -11.79 7.05
CA ALA A 200 -18.46 -12.31 6.43
C ALA A 200 -18.71 -11.74 5.01
N ASP A 201 -17.92 -10.73 4.57
CA ASP A 201 -18.05 -10.17 3.23
C ASP A 201 -17.50 -11.18 2.19
N PRO A 202 -18.06 -11.27 0.98
CA PRO A 202 -17.49 -12.06 -0.11
C PRO A 202 -16.07 -11.66 -0.51
N ARG A 203 -15.62 -10.49 -0.07
CA ARG A 203 -14.27 -9.93 -0.32
C ARG A 203 -13.66 -9.40 0.96
N PRO A 204 -13.38 -10.28 1.94
CA PRO A 204 -12.78 -9.86 3.20
C PRO A 204 -11.41 -9.25 2.97
N GLY A 205 -11.02 -8.35 3.86
CA GLY A 205 -9.69 -7.76 3.87
C GLY A 205 -8.89 -8.21 5.09
N ALA A 206 -7.58 -7.99 5.03
CA ALA A 206 -6.72 -8.10 6.20
C ALA A 206 -5.73 -6.94 6.24
N VAL A 207 -5.33 -6.58 7.45
CA VAL A 207 -4.23 -5.66 7.73
C VAL A 207 -3.24 -6.38 8.63
N LEU A 208 -1.96 -6.42 8.22
CA LEU A 208 -0.87 -6.94 9.03
C LEU A 208 0.06 -5.81 9.46
N PHE A 209 0.42 -5.80 10.73
CA PHE A 209 1.47 -4.97 11.31
C PHE A 209 2.72 -5.82 11.45
N ALA A 210 3.83 -5.37 10.88
CA ALA A 210 5.08 -6.10 10.92
C ALA A 210 6.25 -5.15 11.25
N ARG A 211 7.23 -5.66 11.96
CA ARG A 211 8.41 -4.92 12.36
C ARG A 211 9.63 -5.40 11.59
N CYS A 212 10.39 -4.45 11.02
CA CYS A 212 11.67 -4.70 10.36
C CYS A 212 12.67 -5.22 11.39
N ARG A 213 13.23 -6.41 11.16
CA ARG A 213 14.32 -6.96 11.98
C ARG A 213 15.63 -6.24 11.67
N PRO A 214 16.58 -6.24 12.62
CA PRO A 214 17.94 -5.73 12.37
C PRO A 214 18.65 -6.42 11.24
#